data_c82545367fec598c6699c981e1bc62b7
#
_entry.id   c82545367fec598c6699c981e1bc62b7
#
_cell.length_a   1.000
_cell.length_b   1.000
_cell.length_c   1.000
_cell.angle_alpha   90.00
_cell.angle_beta   90.00
_cell.angle_gamma   90.00
#
_symmetry.space_group_name_H-M   'P 1'
#
loop_
_entity.id
_entity.type
_entity.pdbx_description
1 polymer ?
#
loop_
_entity_poly.entity_id
_entity_poly.type
_entity_poly.pdbx_seq_one_letter_code
_entity_poly.pdbx_strand_id
1 'polypeptide(L)'
;AMSSEPRPEGTTHFGFRDVPTAEKAGLVREVFSSVAGKYDLMNDLMSLGVHRVWKRYFVATSGVAKGDRVLDLAGGTGDIAALLHERVGDSGEVVVGDINAAMLGVGRDRLTDRGLVRGLRWVQLNAEALPFPDASFDLVTIAFGLRNVTDKAKALREMHRVLTVGGRALVLEFS
;
A
#
# COMPACT_ATOMS: atom_id res chain seq x y z
N ALA A 1 -29.66 21.76 12.11
CA ALA A 1 -29.75 20.30 11.92
C ALA A 1 -28.86 19.92 10.76
N MET A 2 -27.71 19.36 11.03
CA MET A 2 -26.87 18.80 9.99
C MET A 2 -27.49 17.46 9.61
N SER A 3 -28.10 17.41 8.43
CA SER A 3 -28.55 16.16 7.85
C SER A 3 -27.30 15.34 7.55
N SER A 4 -27.08 14.30 8.30
CA SER A 4 -26.10 13.30 7.93
C SER A 4 -26.63 12.60 6.69
N GLU A 5 -26.11 12.96 5.53
CA GLU A 5 -26.36 12.15 4.35
C GLU A 5 -25.90 10.72 4.65
N PRO A 6 -26.70 9.72 4.34
CA PRO A 6 -26.29 8.34 4.53
C PRO A 6 -25.04 8.07 3.70
N ARG A 7 -24.03 7.54 4.33
CA ARG A 7 -22.83 7.13 3.64
C ARG A 7 -23.18 6.09 2.56
N PRO A 8 -22.63 6.21 1.38
CA PRO A 8 -22.86 5.21 0.34
C PRO A 8 -22.52 3.81 0.85
N GLU A 9 -23.36 2.86 0.55
CA GLU A 9 -23.08 1.46 0.86
C GLU A 9 -21.74 1.03 0.26
N GLY A 10 -20.99 0.19 0.98
CA GLY A 10 -19.73 -0.34 0.52
C GLY A 10 -18.52 0.55 0.76
N THR A 11 -18.66 1.62 1.55
CA THR A 11 -17.53 2.40 2.01
C THR A 11 -17.01 1.89 3.36
N THR A 12 -15.77 2.18 3.67
CA THR A 12 -15.16 1.73 4.92
C THR A 12 -14.69 2.89 5.78
N HIS A 13 -14.28 2.59 7.01
CA HIS A 13 -13.78 3.60 7.94
C HIS A 13 -12.36 4.07 7.64
N PHE A 14 -11.71 3.51 6.63
CA PHE A 14 -10.33 3.85 6.29
C PHE A 14 -10.30 4.72 5.06
N GLY A 15 -9.19 5.30 4.74
CA GLY A 15 -9.03 6.30 3.71
C GLY A 15 -9.68 6.02 2.34
N PHE A 16 -10.15 4.83 2.10
CA PHE A 16 -10.85 4.44 0.88
C PHE A 16 -12.38 4.38 1.02
N ARG A 17 -12.94 4.73 2.18
CA ARG A 17 -14.37 4.57 2.45
C ARG A 17 -15.29 5.26 1.46
N ASP A 18 -14.84 6.33 0.86
CA ASP A 18 -15.63 7.13 -0.06
C ASP A 18 -15.51 6.67 -1.51
N VAL A 19 -14.79 5.56 -1.74
CA VAL A 19 -14.64 4.98 -3.06
C VAL A 19 -15.82 4.09 -3.39
N PRO A 20 -16.47 4.24 -4.56
CA PRO A 20 -17.57 3.38 -4.96
C PRO A 20 -17.20 1.90 -4.94
N THR A 21 -18.12 1.06 -4.49
CA THR A 21 -17.88 -0.39 -4.36
C THR A 21 -17.44 -1.03 -5.68
N ALA A 22 -18.00 -0.60 -6.80
CA ALA A 22 -17.65 -1.13 -8.11
C ALA A 22 -16.18 -0.90 -8.49
N GLU A 23 -15.58 0.18 -7.99
CA GLU A 23 -14.17 0.48 -8.22
C GLU A 23 -13.25 -0.27 -7.26
N LYS A 24 -13.82 -0.89 -6.23
CA LYS A 24 -13.05 -1.61 -5.21
C LYS A 24 -12.80 -3.07 -5.53
N ALA A 25 -13.33 -3.58 -6.62
CA ALA A 25 -13.13 -4.97 -6.98
C ALA A 25 -11.61 -5.27 -7.01
N GLY A 26 -11.15 -6.11 -6.11
CA GLY A 26 -9.75 -6.44 -5.94
C GLY A 26 -8.90 -5.40 -5.17
N LEU A 27 -9.48 -4.29 -4.70
CA LEU A 27 -8.73 -3.27 -4.00
C LEU A 27 -8.60 -3.52 -2.50
N VAL A 28 -9.69 -3.91 -1.86
CA VAL A 28 -9.78 -3.91 -0.39
C VAL A 28 -9.86 -5.32 0.14
N ARG A 29 -9.19 -5.56 1.24
CA ARG A 29 -9.18 -6.84 1.95
C ARG A 29 -9.79 -6.73 3.33
N GLU A 30 -10.52 -7.76 3.76
CA GLU A 30 -11.13 -7.82 5.09
C GLU A 30 -10.13 -7.70 6.23
N VAL A 31 -8.90 -8.16 6.02
CA VAL A 31 -7.82 -7.99 7.00
C VAL A 31 -7.68 -6.54 7.45
N PHE A 32 -8.01 -5.63 6.57
CA PHE A 32 -7.97 -4.22 6.87
C PHE A 32 -8.97 -3.82 7.94
N SER A 33 -10.18 -4.34 7.86
CA SER A 33 -11.22 -4.10 8.87
C SER A 33 -10.83 -4.68 10.23
N SER A 34 -10.18 -5.84 10.26
CA SER A 34 -9.73 -6.45 11.50
C SER A 34 -8.60 -5.66 12.17
N VAL A 35 -7.76 -5.03 11.38
CA VAL A 35 -6.72 -4.13 11.91
C VAL A 35 -7.32 -2.89 12.55
N ALA A 36 -8.36 -2.33 11.93
CA ALA A 36 -9.03 -1.13 12.44
C ALA A 36 -9.59 -1.31 13.84
N GLY A 37 -10.21 -2.43 14.10
CA GLY A 37 -10.79 -2.70 15.42
C GLY A 37 -9.75 -2.75 16.55
N LYS A 38 -8.47 -2.74 16.21
CA LYS A 38 -7.35 -2.80 17.15
C LYS A 38 -6.45 -1.58 17.07
N TYR A 39 -6.95 -0.49 16.53
CA TYR A 39 -6.15 0.71 16.29
C TYR A 39 -5.36 1.17 17.52
N ASP A 40 -6.04 1.35 18.65
CA ASP A 40 -5.39 1.84 19.87
C ASP A 40 -4.32 0.88 20.37
N LEU A 41 -4.62 -0.39 20.39
CA LEU A 41 -3.67 -1.42 20.79
C LEU A 41 -2.45 -1.43 19.86
N MET A 42 -2.67 -1.38 18.56
CA MET A 42 -1.60 -1.38 17.59
C MET A 42 -0.72 -0.14 17.72
N ASN A 43 -1.30 1.02 17.95
CA ASN A 43 -0.57 2.26 18.13
C ASN A 43 0.37 2.19 19.34
N ASP A 44 -0.11 1.65 20.46
CA ASP A 44 0.69 1.45 21.66
C ASP A 44 1.82 0.43 21.45
N LEU A 45 1.52 -0.64 20.75
CA LEU A 45 2.48 -1.73 20.52
C LEU A 45 3.54 -1.39 19.48
N MET A 46 3.30 -0.46 18.57
CA MET A 46 4.27 -0.07 17.55
C MET A 46 5.58 0.44 18.16
N SER A 47 5.53 1.12 19.30
CA SER A 47 6.71 1.61 20.00
C SER A 47 7.59 0.47 20.55
N LEU A 48 7.04 -0.72 20.69
CA LEU A 48 7.75 -1.93 21.18
C LEU A 48 8.29 -2.81 20.05
N GLY A 49 8.28 -2.32 18.81
CA GLY A 49 8.73 -3.07 17.64
C GLY A 49 7.73 -4.07 17.09
N VAL A 50 6.54 -4.15 17.65
CA VAL A 50 5.47 -5.06 17.20
C VAL A 50 5.00 -4.69 15.78
N HIS A 51 5.25 -3.46 15.35
CA HIS A 51 4.98 -3.05 13.97
C HIS A 51 5.62 -3.97 12.92
N ARG A 52 6.72 -4.63 13.23
CA ARG A 52 7.36 -5.62 12.35
C ARG A 52 6.44 -6.82 12.11
N VAL A 53 5.76 -7.26 13.15
CA VAL A 53 4.79 -8.37 13.06
C VAL A 53 3.60 -7.96 12.20
N TRP A 54 3.09 -6.75 12.40
CA TRP A 54 1.98 -6.22 11.62
C TRP A 54 2.33 -6.05 10.13
N LYS A 55 3.54 -5.57 9.84
CA LYS A 55 4.01 -5.48 8.45
C LYS A 55 4.13 -6.84 7.79
N ARG A 56 4.65 -7.83 8.50
CA ARG A 56 4.72 -9.21 8.02
C ARG A 56 3.32 -9.80 7.78
N TYR A 57 2.41 -9.58 8.70
CA TYR A 57 1.03 -10.00 8.55
C TYR A 57 0.37 -9.33 7.33
N PHE A 58 0.56 -8.03 7.18
CA PHE A 58 0.07 -7.28 6.04
C PHE A 58 0.55 -7.88 4.72
N VAL A 59 1.84 -8.13 4.59
CA VAL A 59 2.41 -8.73 3.39
C VAL A 59 1.93 -10.18 3.20
N ALA A 60 1.88 -10.96 4.27
CA ALA A 60 1.42 -12.34 4.20
C ALA A 60 -0.04 -12.47 3.71
N THR A 61 -0.89 -11.51 4.09
CA THR A 61 -2.30 -11.50 3.67
C THR A 61 -2.53 -10.83 2.33
N SER A 62 -1.52 -10.20 1.75
CA SER A 62 -1.62 -9.54 0.45
C SER A 62 -1.87 -10.50 -0.69
N GLY A 63 -1.50 -11.77 -0.52
CA GLY A 63 -1.57 -12.77 -1.57
C GLY A 63 -0.50 -12.59 -2.63
N VAL A 64 0.55 -11.82 -2.35
CA VAL A 64 1.68 -11.67 -3.25
C VAL A 64 2.35 -13.01 -3.52
N ALA A 65 2.69 -13.27 -4.77
CA ALA A 65 3.28 -14.52 -5.23
C ALA A 65 4.60 -14.29 -5.96
N LYS A 66 5.37 -15.35 -6.12
CA LYS A 66 6.60 -15.31 -6.92
C LYS A 66 6.31 -14.81 -8.33
N GLY A 67 7.16 -13.92 -8.81
CA GLY A 67 7.04 -13.35 -10.15
C GLY A 67 6.10 -12.17 -10.25
N ASP A 68 5.39 -11.80 -9.18
CA ASP A 68 4.50 -10.65 -9.18
C ASP A 68 5.25 -9.34 -9.36
N ARG A 69 4.57 -8.40 -10.00
CA ARG A 69 5.00 -7.01 -10.11
C ARG A 69 4.19 -6.19 -9.11
N VAL A 70 4.89 -5.59 -8.18
CA VAL A 70 4.27 -4.89 -7.04
C VAL A 70 4.68 -3.42 -7.02
N LEU A 71 3.71 -2.56 -6.76
CA LEU A 71 3.93 -1.14 -6.47
C LEU A 71 3.63 -0.90 -4.99
N ASP A 72 4.62 -0.46 -4.25
CA ASP A 72 4.48 -0.06 -2.85
C ASP A 72 4.51 1.47 -2.76
N LEU A 73 3.34 2.05 -2.52
CA LEU A 73 3.16 3.50 -2.44
C LEU A 73 3.40 3.98 -1.01
N ALA A 74 3.94 5.19 -0.90
CA ALA A 74 4.36 5.76 0.38
C ALA A 74 5.34 4.84 1.11
N GLY A 75 6.16 4.15 0.33
CA GLY A 75 7.03 3.08 0.81
C GLY A 75 8.27 3.57 1.57
N GLY A 76 8.61 4.84 1.43
CA GLY A 76 9.61 5.54 2.22
C GLY A 76 10.87 4.75 2.54
N THR A 77 10.92 4.22 3.76
CA THR A 77 12.09 3.53 4.29
C THR A 77 12.29 2.11 3.75
N GLY A 78 11.34 1.58 2.99
CA GLY A 78 11.48 0.29 2.35
C GLY A 78 11.18 -0.93 3.22
N ASP A 79 10.59 -0.77 4.39
CA ASP A 79 10.28 -1.90 5.27
C ASP A 79 9.30 -2.89 4.62
N ILE A 80 8.21 -2.39 4.07
CA ILE A 80 7.24 -3.22 3.34
C ILE A 80 7.85 -3.76 2.05
N ALA A 81 8.59 -2.93 1.33
CA ALA A 81 9.25 -3.32 0.09
C ALA A 81 10.22 -4.49 0.28
N ALA A 82 10.96 -4.52 1.37
CA ALA A 82 11.87 -5.62 1.68
C ALA A 82 11.11 -6.95 1.85
N LEU A 83 9.97 -6.90 2.54
CA LEU A 83 9.14 -8.09 2.75
C LEU A 83 8.47 -8.55 1.44
N LEU A 84 8.02 -7.61 0.63
CA LEU A 84 7.45 -7.91 -0.70
C LEU A 84 8.51 -8.51 -1.63
N HIS A 85 9.70 -7.96 -1.62
CA HIS A 85 10.81 -8.45 -2.44
C HIS A 85 11.15 -9.90 -2.13
N GLU A 86 11.16 -10.27 -0.87
CA GLU A 86 11.36 -11.65 -0.44
C GLU A 86 10.30 -12.60 -1.03
N ARG A 87 9.06 -12.13 -1.12
CA ARG A 87 7.94 -12.92 -1.62
C ARG A 87 7.90 -13.05 -3.15
N VAL A 88 8.24 -11.97 -3.86
CA VAL A 88 8.20 -12.00 -5.34
C VAL A 88 9.40 -12.73 -5.93
N GLY A 89 10.48 -12.82 -5.19
CA GLY A 89 11.69 -13.51 -5.62
C GLY A 89 12.40 -12.84 -6.80
N ASP A 90 13.33 -13.57 -7.39
CA ASP A 90 14.19 -13.05 -8.48
C ASP A 90 13.43 -12.80 -9.78
N SER A 91 12.30 -13.45 -9.98
CA SER A 91 11.46 -13.26 -11.17
C SER A 91 10.44 -12.14 -11.05
N GLY A 92 10.25 -11.60 -9.84
CA GLY A 92 9.34 -10.51 -9.57
C GLY A 92 10.03 -9.15 -9.50
N GLU A 93 9.23 -8.12 -9.32
CA GLU A 93 9.72 -6.75 -9.19
C GLU A 93 8.90 -6.00 -8.15
N VAL A 94 9.57 -5.18 -7.34
CA VAL A 94 8.93 -4.24 -6.42
C VAL A 94 9.37 -2.83 -6.80
N VAL A 95 8.40 -1.99 -7.11
CA VAL A 95 8.61 -0.56 -7.32
C VAL A 95 8.18 0.16 -6.04
N VAL A 96 9.10 0.90 -5.45
CA VAL A 96 8.83 1.72 -4.26
C VAL A 96 8.60 3.15 -4.71
N GLY A 97 7.40 3.63 -4.51
CA GLY A 97 7.00 4.99 -4.88
C GLY A 97 6.73 5.85 -3.65
N ASP A 98 7.26 7.06 -3.66
CA ASP A 98 7.00 8.04 -2.61
C ASP A 98 7.14 9.45 -3.18
N ILE A 99 6.37 10.38 -2.65
CA ILE A 99 6.51 11.78 -3.01
C ILE A 99 7.78 12.40 -2.41
N ASN A 100 8.29 11.82 -1.33
CA ASN A 100 9.45 12.30 -0.60
C ASN A 100 10.73 11.61 -1.09
N ALA A 101 11.50 12.31 -1.91
CA ALA A 101 12.74 11.80 -2.47
C ALA A 101 13.79 11.47 -1.40
N ALA A 102 13.83 12.24 -0.31
CA ALA A 102 14.77 12.00 0.78
C ALA A 102 14.50 10.68 1.49
N MET A 103 13.23 10.35 1.71
CA MET A 103 12.82 9.07 2.30
C MET A 103 13.14 7.90 1.39
N LEU A 104 12.94 8.04 0.09
CA LEU A 104 13.32 7.03 -0.89
C LEU A 104 14.84 6.78 -0.88
N GLY A 105 15.62 7.85 -0.78
CA GLY A 105 17.08 7.73 -0.68
C GLY A 105 17.53 6.96 0.55
N VAL A 106 16.92 7.23 1.71
CA VAL A 106 17.19 6.50 2.95
C VAL A 106 16.83 5.02 2.79
N GLY A 107 15.66 4.73 2.26
CA GLY A 107 15.22 3.36 2.05
C GLY A 107 16.11 2.59 1.09
N ARG A 108 16.47 3.21 -0.04
CA ARG A 108 17.36 2.61 -1.04
C ARG A 108 18.72 2.30 -0.43
N ASP A 109 19.33 3.23 0.27
CA ASP A 109 20.63 3.02 0.88
C ASP A 109 20.60 1.90 1.92
N ARG A 110 19.57 1.87 2.74
CA ARG A 110 19.39 0.85 3.76
C ARG A 110 19.21 -0.54 3.16
N LEU A 111 18.41 -0.71 2.12
CA LEU A 111 18.22 -2.00 1.47
C LEU A 111 19.44 -2.40 0.64
N THR A 112 20.12 -1.45 0.03
CA THR A 112 21.38 -1.70 -0.66
C THR A 112 22.44 -2.26 0.29
N ASP A 113 22.56 -1.70 1.48
CA ASP A 113 23.47 -2.18 2.52
C ASP A 113 23.14 -3.61 2.97
N ARG A 114 21.89 -4.02 2.85
CA ARG A 114 21.44 -5.39 3.10
C ARG A 114 21.59 -6.31 1.88
N GLY A 115 22.14 -5.83 0.77
CA GLY A 115 22.27 -6.60 -0.46
C GLY A 115 20.98 -6.69 -1.29
N LEU A 116 19.96 -5.93 -0.97
CA LEU A 116 18.67 -5.93 -1.66
C LEU A 116 18.65 -4.84 -2.73
N VAL A 117 19.07 -5.18 -3.92
CA VAL A 117 19.20 -4.25 -5.06
C VAL A 117 18.40 -4.74 -6.26
N ARG A 118 18.59 -6.01 -6.63
CA ARG A 118 17.97 -6.60 -7.81
C ARG A 118 16.45 -6.72 -7.64
N GLY A 119 15.69 -6.29 -8.64
CA GLY A 119 14.22 -6.35 -8.59
C GLY A 119 13.56 -5.28 -7.73
N LEU A 120 14.33 -4.30 -7.26
CA LEU A 120 13.83 -3.11 -6.55
C LEU A 120 14.08 -1.87 -7.39
N ARG A 121 13.04 -1.05 -7.53
CA ARG A 121 13.11 0.26 -8.18
C ARG A 121 12.54 1.31 -7.24
N TRP A 122 13.15 2.48 -7.24
CA TRP A 122 12.80 3.59 -6.37
C TRP A 122 12.39 4.78 -7.23
N VAL A 123 11.14 5.20 -7.11
CA VAL A 123 10.55 6.24 -7.98
C VAL A 123 9.89 7.31 -7.15
N GLN A 124 10.35 8.55 -7.32
CA GLN A 124 9.61 9.69 -6.77
C GLN A 124 8.36 9.91 -7.61
N LEU A 125 7.19 9.92 -6.97
CA LEU A 125 5.92 10.04 -7.66
C LEU A 125 4.85 10.64 -6.75
N ASN A 126 3.79 11.12 -7.40
CA ASN A 126 2.55 11.48 -6.72
C ASN A 126 1.52 10.37 -6.95
N ALA A 127 0.94 9.85 -5.87
CA ALA A 127 -0.06 8.79 -5.95
C ALA A 127 -1.32 9.21 -6.74
N GLU A 128 -1.58 10.50 -6.86
CA GLU A 128 -2.71 11.03 -7.62
C GLU A 128 -2.46 11.03 -9.14
N ALA A 129 -1.23 10.78 -9.58
CA ALA A 129 -0.85 10.73 -10.99
C ALA A 129 0.31 9.76 -11.16
N LEU A 130 0.01 8.48 -11.18
CA LEU A 130 1.04 7.43 -11.24
C LEU A 130 1.69 7.37 -12.62
N PRO A 131 3.04 7.43 -12.68
CA PRO A 131 3.77 7.45 -13.95
C PRO A 131 3.94 6.05 -14.55
N PHE A 132 2.89 5.27 -14.56
CA PHE A 132 2.90 3.90 -15.08
C PHE A 132 1.72 3.69 -16.03
N PRO A 133 1.88 2.83 -17.04
CA PRO A 133 0.76 2.44 -17.90
C PRO A 133 -0.34 1.72 -17.13
N ASP A 134 -1.52 1.64 -17.74
CA ASP A 134 -2.60 0.81 -17.23
C ASP A 134 -2.13 -0.64 -17.09
N ALA A 135 -2.68 -1.35 -16.12
CA ALA A 135 -2.44 -2.77 -15.95
C ALA A 135 -0.94 -3.15 -15.86
N SER A 136 -0.19 -2.41 -15.06
CA SER A 136 1.25 -2.62 -14.90
C SER A 136 1.62 -3.52 -13.72
N PHE A 137 0.74 -3.64 -12.71
CA PHE A 137 1.06 -4.32 -11.46
C PHE A 137 0.01 -5.35 -11.08
N ASP A 138 0.47 -6.41 -10.44
CA ASP A 138 -0.38 -7.45 -9.87
C ASP A 138 -0.87 -7.10 -8.47
N LEU A 139 -0.11 -6.29 -7.76
CA LEU A 139 -0.42 -5.81 -6.42
C LEU A 139 0.03 -4.37 -6.27
N VAL A 140 -0.81 -3.57 -5.64
CA VAL A 140 -0.46 -2.22 -5.16
C VAL A 140 -0.69 -2.18 -3.66
N THR A 141 0.30 -1.74 -2.91
CA THR A 141 0.21 -1.57 -1.46
C THR A 141 0.41 -0.13 -1.06
N ILE A 142 -0.29 0.31 -0.04
CA ILE A 142 -0.03 1.58 0.63
C ILE A 142 -0.29 1.40 2.13
N ALA A 143 0.75 1.55 2.93
CA ALA A 143 0.68 1.41 4.37
C ALA A 143 0.94 2.76 5.04
N PHE A 144 -0.03 3.27 5.78
CA PHE A 144 0.05 4.51 6.57
C PHE A 144 0.35 5.78 5.76
N GLY A 145 0.07 5.77 4.47
CA GLY A 145 0.37 6.91 3.59
C GLY A 145 -0.86 7.56 2.95
N LEU A 146 -1.96 6.85 2.85
CA LEU A 146 -3.14 7.34 2.15
C LEU A 146 -3.74 8.59 2.82
N ARG A 147 -3.67 8.69 4.14
CA ARG A 147 -4.13 9.87 4.89
C ARG A 147 -3.42 11.17 4.50
N ASN A 148 -2.21 11.07 3.99
CA ASN A 148 -1.40 12.22 3.58
C ASN A 148 -1.66 12.64 2.12
N VAL A 149 -2.45 11.86 1.40
CA VAL A 149 -2.83 12.19 0.03
C VAL A 149 -3.97 13.21 0.05
N THR A 150 -3.85 14.25 -0.74
CA THR A 150 -4.86 15.33 -0.79
C THR A 150 -6.16 14.85 -1.39
N ASP A 151 -6.11 14.25 -2.57
CA ASP A 151 -7.27 13.65 -3.24
C ASP A 151 -7.18 12.13 -3.19
N LYS A 152 -7.74 11.54 -2.14
CA LYS A 152 -7.70 10.10 -1.89
C LYS A 152 -8.46 9.31 -2.96
N ALA A 153 -9.59 9.82 -3.41
CA ALA A 153 -10.37 9.16 -4.46
C ALA A 153 -9.58 9.06 -5.77
N LYS A 154 -8.87 10.12 -6.11
CA LYS A 154 -8.00 10.13 -7.30
C LYS A 154 -6.84 9.14 -7.17
N ALA A 155 -6.21 9.09 -6.01
CA ALA A 155 -5.15 8.11 -5.75
C ALA A 155 -5.66 6.68 -5.87
N LEU A 156 -6.83 6.39 -5.33
CA LEU A 156 -7.43 5.05 -5.41
C LEU A 156 -7.81 4.69 -6.85
N ARG A 157 -8.30 5.64 -7.63
CA ARG A 157 -8.55 5.42 -9.07
C ARG A 157 -7.26 5.12 -9.82
N GLU A 158 -6.18 5.83 -9.52
CA GLU A 158 -4.88 5.57 -10.13
C GLU A 158 -4.32 4.19 -9.73
N MET A 159 -4.48 3.80 -8.48
CA MET A 159 -4.12 2.45 -8.03
C MET A 159 -4.90 1.38 -8.80
N HIS A 160 -6.19 1.59 -8.98
CA HIS A 160 -7.03 0.70 -9.77
C HIS A 160 -6.58 0.65 -11.24
N ARG A 161 -6.29 1.81 -11.84
CA ARG A 161 -5.87 1.90 -13.24
C ARG A 161 -4.60 1.09 -13.52
N VAL A 162 -3.61 1.16 -12.63
CA VAL A 162 -2.32 0.48 -12.83
C VAL A 162 -2.35 -1.00 -12.45
N LEU A 163 -3.44 -1.48 -11.87
CA LEU A 163 -3.61 -2.90 -11.55
C LEU A 163 -4.02 -3.71 -12.78
N THR A 164 -3.46 -4.89 -12.92
CA THR A 164 -3.91 -5.89 -13.90
C THR A 164 -5.31 -6.39 -13.55
N VAL A 165 -5.98 -7.02 -14.52
CA VAL A 165 -7.23 -7.75 -14.25
C VAL A 165 -6.95 -8.85 -13.24
N GLY A 166 -7.70 -8.89 -12.15
CA GLY A 166 -7.46 -9.80 -11.05
C GLY A 166 -6.39 -9.35 -10.06
N GLY A 167 -5.73 -8.22 -10.34
CA GLY A 167 -4.80 -7.61 -9.41
C GLY A 167 -5.49 -7.07 -8.16
N ARG A 168 -4.71 -6.76 -7.14
CA ARG A 168 -5.23 -6.35 -5.83
C ARG A 168 -4.52 -5.14 -5.30
N ALA A 169 -5.27 -4.29 -4.61
CA ALA A 169 -4.70 -3.25 -3.79
C ALA A 169 -4.93 -3.56 -2.31
N LEU A 170 -3.93 -3.34 -1.50
CA LEU A 170 -3.99 -3.51 -0.07
C LEU A 170 -3.63 -2.20 0.60
N VAL A 171 -4.56 -1.69 1.38
CA VAL A 171 -4.44 -0.39 2.06
C VAL A 171 -4.45 -0.63 3.57
N LEU A 172 -3.42 -0.19 4.25
CA LEU A 172 -3.35 -0.19 5.70
C LEU A 172 -3.26 1.24 6.20
N GLU A 173 -4.23 1.65 6.98
CA GLU A 173 -4.33 3.02 7.48
C GLU A 173 -4.97 3.04 8.87
N PHE A 174 -4.65 4.05 9.66
CA PHE A 174 -5.34 4.33 10.91
C PHE A 174 -6.55 5.23 10.66
N SER A 175 -7.64 4.90 11.31
CA SER A 175 -8.86 5.71 11.22
C SER A 175 -8.89 6.82 12.27
#